data_7def71b1668e8c358f671ccdc5544dd2
#
_entry.id   7def71b1668e8c358f671ccdc5544dd2
#
_cell.length_a   1.000
_cell.length_b   1.000
_cell.length_c   1.000
_cell.angle_alpha   90.00
_cell.angle_beta   90.00
_cell.angle_gamma   90.00
#
_symmetry.space_group_name_H-M   'P 1'
#
loop_
_entity.id
_entity.type
_entity.pdbx_description
1 polymer ?
#
loop_
_entity_poly.entity_id
_entity_poly.type
_entity_poly.pdbx_seq_one_letter_code
_entity_poly.pdbx_strand_id
1 'polypeptide(L)'
;NVDVRIAPWLKVGTNTFISFLDYSGECPNINSIVRMPSVVMPQNDEGEWVVSPNGGNIKNPFLAYLSDDLDKRHQINTTVYGIVNIPFIKGLSYRINYNYTTEVTNQYNYNQYEASEKGEASKYIGNTYYWLVDNIVNYSNTFGNHHLDATFVYGCNRRSGDGTRALGEQYSNTATGYN
;
A
#
# COMPACT_ATOMS: atom_id res chain seq x y z
N ASN A 1 -17.20 -5.49 -12.23
CA ASN A 1 -17.29 -4.77 -13.50
C ASN A 1 -18.73 -4.78 -13.98
N VAL A 2 -19.28 -3.61 -14.28
CA VAL A 2 -20.64 -3.43 -14.83
C VAL A 2 -20.55 -2.47 -16.00
N ASP A 3 -21.07 -2.91 -17.14
CA ASP A 3 -21.14 -2.13 -18.38
C ASP A 3 -22.59 -2.01 -18.82
N VAL A 4 -23.04 -0.81 -19.10
CA VAL A 4 -24.40 -0.52 -19.54
C VAL A 4 -24.36 0.32 -20.82
N ARG A 5 -25.04 -0.14 -21.87
CA ARG A 5 -25.27 0.65 -23.07
C ARG A 5 -26.60 1.39 -22.91
N ILE A 6 -26.54 2.68 -22.65
CA ILE A 6 -27.73 3.53 -22.43
C ILE A 6 -28.39 3.85 -23.79
N ALA A 7 -27.54 4.07 -24.79
CA ALA A 7 -27.99 4.36 -26.16
C ALA A 7 -26.97 3.76 -27.17
N PRO A 8 -27.28 3.67 -28.47
CA PRO A 8 -26.32 3.20 -29.47
C PRO A 8 -25.01 3.99 -29.50
N TRP A 9 -25.06 5.24 -29.08
CA TRP A 9 -23.94 6.18 -29.04
C TRP A 9 -23.35 6.40 -27.63
N LEU A 10 -23.98 5.86 -26.56
CA LEU A 10 -23.54 6.09 -25.15
C LEU A 10 -23.42 4.77 -24.41
N LYS A 11 -22.21 4.49 -23.94
CA LYS A 11 -21.86 3.40 -23.01
C LYS A 11 -21.28 3.99 -21.72
N VAL A 12 -21.73 3.48 -20.59
CA VAL A 12 -21.12 3.77 -19.27
C VAL A 12 -20.76 2.47 -18.58
N GLY A 13 -19.76 2.52 -17.74
CA GLY A 13 -19.37 1.35 -16.96
C GLY A 13 -18.61 1.72 -15.70
N THR A 14 -18.52 0.75 -14.82
CA THR A 14 -17.74 0.83 -13.59
C THR A 14 -16.99 -0.45 -13.32
N ASN A 15 -15.80 -0.30 -12.79
CA ASN A 15 -14.97 -1.41 -12.30
C ASN A 15 -14.48 -1.06 -10.91
N THR A 16 -14.78 -1.93 -9.93
CA THR A 16 -14.32 -1.76 -8.55
C THR A 16 -13.50 -2.97 -8.15
N PHE A 17 -12.34 -2.69 -7.57
CA PHE A 17 -11.41 -3.65 -7.04
C PHE A 17 -11.16 -3.33 -5.56
N ILE A 18 -11.26 -4.34 -4.71
CA ILE A 18 -11.01 -4.24 -3.27
C ILE A 18 -9.86 -5.19 -2.93
N SER A 19 -8.86 -4.67 -2.21
CA SER A 19 -7.68 -5.41 -1.80
C SER A 19 -7.51 -5.32 -0.28
N PHE A 20 -7.27 -6.48 0.33
CA PHE A 20 -6.89 -6.62 1.73
C PHE A 20 -5.47 -7.17 1.75
N LEU A 21 -4.54 -6.38 2.23
CA LEU A 21 -3.12 -6.72 2.27
C LEU A 21 -2.71 -6.87 3.73
N ASP A 22 -2.02 -7.95 4.03
CA ASP A 22 -1.44 -8.22 5.34
C ASP A 22 0.07 -8.43 5.16
N TYR A 23 0.84 -7.49 5.69
CA TYR A 23 2.31 -7.49 5.70
C TYR A 23 2.85 -7.71 7.10
N SER A 24 1.97 -8.11 8.05
CA SER A 24 2.33 -8.32 9.44
C SER A 24 3.42 -9.39 9.60
N GLY A 25 4.23 -9.24 10.61
CA GLY A 25 5.32 -10.13 10.97
C GLY A 25 6.69 -9.57 10.64
N GLU A 26 7.53 -9.41 11.65
CA GLU A 26 8.92 -9.00 11.49
C GLU A 26 9.82 -10.15 11.04
N CYS A 27 10.76 -9.83 10.17
CA CYS A 27 11.85 -10.73 9.77
C CYS A 27 13.16 -10.27 10.37
N PRO A 28 14.03 -11.20 10.82
CA PRO A 28 15.36 -10.85 11.28
C PRO A 28 16.17 -10.12 10.22
N ASN A 29 16.91 -9.11 10.64
CA ASN A 29 17.81 -8.39 9.76
C ASN A 29 18.95 -9.31 9.29
N ILE A 30 19.09 -9.50 7.98
CA ILE A 30 20.11 -10.38 7.37
C ILE A 30 21.53 -9.99 7.82
N ASN A 31 21.82 -8.68 7.92
CA ASN A 31 23.13 -8.23 8.41
C ASN A 31 23.41 -8.69 9.84
N SER A 32 22.41 -8.70 10.70
CA SER A 32 22.54 -9.19 12.08
C SER A 32 22.77 -10.71 12.09
N ILE A 33 22.09 -11.45 11.24
CA ILE A 33 22.27 -12.91 11.11
C ILE A 33 23.70 -13.24 10.65
N VAL A 34 24.16 -12.61 9.57
CA VAL A 34 25.50 -12.90 8.98
C VAL A 34 26.65 -12.48 9.91
N ARG A 35 26.47 -11.41 10.67
CA ARG A 35 27.48 -10.87 11.58
C ARG A 35 27.50 -11.53 12.95
N MET A 36 26.49 -12.32 13.29
CA MET A 36 26.45 -13.05 14.54
C MET A 36 27.36 -14.29 14.48
N PRO A 37 28.36 -14.42 15.37
CA PRO A 37 29.20 -15.61 15.36
C PRO A 37 28.41 -16.87 15.70
N SER A 38 28.63 -17.94 14.97
CA SER A 38 27.92 -19.23 15.14
C SER A 38 28.14 -19.93 16.48
N VAL A 39 29.15 -19.50 17.20
CA VAL A 39 29.50 -20.06 18.55
C VAL A 39 28.80 -19.36 19.69
N VAL A 40 28.10 -18.26 19.42
CA VAL A 40 27.40 -17.47 20.43
C VAL A 40 25.98 -17.99 20.61
N MET A 41 25.61 -18.31 21.84
CA MET A 41 24.26 -18.77 22.13
C MET A 41 23.28 -17.58 22.16
N PRO A 42 22.12 -17.69 21.53
CA PRO A 42 21.11 -16.62 21.54
C PRO A 42 20.36 -16.50 22.88
N GLN A 43 20.47 -17.50 23.73
CA GLN A 43 19.86 -17.57 25.06
C GLN A 43 20.93 -17.85 26.11
N ASN A 44 20.68 -17.38 27.34
CA ASN A 44 21.49 -17.74 28.49
C ASN A 44 21.18 -19.15 29.04
N ASP A 45 21.88 -19.60 30.07
CA ASP A 45 21.71 -20.91 30.68
C ASP A 45 20.31 -21.10 31.30
N GLU A 46 19.60 -20.00 31.57
CA GLU A 46 18.26 -19.98 32.15
C GLU A 46 17.18 -19.97 31.07
N GLY A 47 17.58 -19.96 29.76
CA GLY A 47 16.68 -19.94 28.60
C GLY A 47 16.12 -18.56 28.24
N GLU A 48 16.65 -17.50 28.82
CA GLU A 48 16.25 -16.12 28.50
C GLU A 48 17.02 -15.62 27.29
N TRP A 49 16.34 -14.82 26.48
CA TRP A 49 16.95 -14.22 25.29
C TRP A 49 17.96 -13.14 25.64
N VAL A 50 19.15 -13.28 25.11
CA VAL A 50 20.21 -12.28 25.30
C VAL A 50 20.15 -11.23 24.21
N VAL A 51 20.08 -9.96 24.57
CA VAL A 51 19.93 -8.86 23.59
C VAL A 51 21.17 -8.70 22.70
N SER A 52 22.35 -8.75 23.28
CA SER A 52 23.64 -8.65 22.57
C SER A 52 24.56 -9.80 22.96
N PRO A 53 24.38 -11.00 22.35
CA PRO A 53 25.06 -12.22 22.79
C PRO A 53 26.58 -12.17 22.69
N ASN A 54 27.15 -11.35 21.81
CA ASN A 54 28.59 -11.17 21.61
C ASN A 54 29.17 -9.96 22.40
N GLY A 55 28.36 -9.30 23.23
CA GLY A 55 28.76 -8.11 23.98
C GLY A 55 29.00 -6.85 23.13
N GLY A 56 28.67 -6.89 21.84
CA GLY A 56 28.84 -5.78 20.89
C GLY A 56 27.52 -5.09 20.52
N ASN A 57 27.59 -4.25 19.50
CA ASN A 57 26.42 -3.50 18.96
C ASN A 57 25.49 -4.34 18.06
N ILE A 58 25.71 -5.64 17.95
CA ILE A 58 24.89 -6.53 17.13
C ILE A 58 23.84 -7.15 18.02
N LYS A 59 22.60 -6.77 17.78
CA LYS A 59 21.46 -7.38 18.47
C LYS A 59 21.22 -8.80 18.00
N ASN A 60 20.69 -9.60 18.89
CA ASN A 60 20.29 -10.97 18.62
C ASN A 60 19.18 -11.00 17.55
N PRO A 61 19.43 -11.60 16.37
CA PRO A 61 18.44 -11.60 15.28
C PRO A 61 17.15 -12.34 15.62
N PHE A 62 17.17 -13.26 16.57
CA PHE A 62 15.97 -13.98 17.00
C PHE A 62 14.95 -13.11 17.74
N LEU A 63 15.37 -11.96 18.30
CA LEU A 63 14.46 -11.05 18.99
C LEU A 63 13.39 -10.46 18.05
N ALA A 64 13.65 -10.41 16.75
CA ALA A 64 12.66 -9.95 15.76
C ALA A 64 11.39 -10.83 15.75
N TYR A 65 11.52 -12.13 16.02
CA TYR A 65 10.36 -13.03 16.10
C TYR A 65 9.51 -12.84 17.36
N LEU A 66 10.00 -12.08 18.33
CA LEU A 66 9.32 -11.83 19.60
C LEU A 66 8.66 -10.46 19.62
N SER A 67 8.79 -9.68 18.53
CA SER A 67 8.10 -8.41 18.39
C SER A 67 6.68 -8.64 17.85
N ASP A 68 5.75 -7.85 18.36
CA ASP A 68 4.40 -7.77 17.81
C ASP A 68 4.43 -6.77 16.64
N ASP A 69 4.24 -7.26 15.42
CA ASP A 69 4.15 -6.42 14.22
C ASP A 69 2.86 -6.68 13.47
N LEU A 70 2.11 -5.62 13.24
CA LEU A 70 0.89 -5.63 12.45
C LEU A 70 0.98 -4.53 11.39
N ASP A 71 0.95 -4.92 10.11
CA ASP A 71 0.83 -4.00 8.96
C ASP A 71 -0.31 -4.50 8.06
N LYS A 72 -1.49 -3.92 8.25
CA LYS A 72 -2.68 -4.24 7.46
C LYS A 72 -3.11 -3.03 6.65
N ARG A 73 -3.36 -3.28 5.36
CA ARG A 73 -3.79 -2.23 4.42
C ARG A 73 -5.04 -2.66 3.69
N HIS A 74 -5.99 -1.76 3.64
CA HIS A 74 -7.23 -1.94 2.90
C HIS A 74 -7.28 -0.92 1.79
N GLN A 75 -7.40 -1.38 0.55
CA GLN A 75 -7.43 -0.52 -0.62
C GLN A 75 -8.72 -0.76 -1.41
N ILE A 76 -9.39 0.33 -1.76
CA ILE A 76 -10.53 0.32 -2.67
C ILE A 76 -10.15 1.16 -3.88
N ASN A 77 -10.23 0.57 -5.06
CA ASN A 77 -10.00 1.24 -6.33
C ASN A 77 -11.29 1.13 -7.16
N THR A 78 -11.85 2.27 -7.54
CA THR A 78 -13.06 2.34 -8.35
C THR A 78 -12.81 3.19 -9.58
N THR A 79 -13.09 2.64 -10.75
CA THR A 79 -13.05 3.36 -12.01
C THR A 79 -14.48 3.46 -12.57
N VAL A 80 -14.92 4.66 -12.84
CA VAL A 80 -16.17 4.93 -13.60
C VAL A 80 -15.76 5.50 -14.93
N TYR A 81 -16.40 5.06 -16.01
CA TYR A 81 -16.12 5.57 -17.34
C TYR A 81 -17.37 5.75 -18.19
N GLY A 82 -17.30 6.72 -19.09
CA GLY A 82 -18.28 6.95 -20.12
C GLY A 82 -17.64 7.00 -21.51
N ILE A 83 -18.28 6.40 -22.49
CA ILE A 83 -17.87 6.43 -23.89
C ILE A 83 -19.01 6.97 -24.72
N VAL A 84 -18.75 8.04 -25.44
CA VAL A 84 -19.69 8.68 -26.37
C VAL A 84 -19.15 8.54 -27.79
N ASN A 85 -19.84 7.82 -28.64
CA ASN A 85 -19.60 7.82 -30.10
C ASN A 85 -20.42 8.95 -30.71
N ILE A 86 -19.76 9.96 -31.27
CA ILE A 86 -20.44 11.15 -31.78
C ILE A 86 -21.24 10.81 -33.05
N PRO A 87 -22.60 10.86 -33.02
CA PRO A 87 -23.37 10.30 -34.13
C PRO A 87 -23.27 11.08 -35.45
N PHE A 88 -22.98 12.37 -35.37
CA PHE A 88 -22.90 13.28 -36.52
C PHE A 88 -21.47 13.45 -37.06
N ILE A 89 -20.44 12.88 -36.39
CA ILE A 89 -19.06 12.87 -36.90
C ILE A 89 -18.58 11.43 -36.93
N LYS A 90 -18.58 10.86 -38.15
CA LYS A 90 -18.16 9.47 -38.34
C LYS A 90 -16.71 9.27 -37.86
N GLY A 91 -16.50 8.27 -37.01
CA GLY A 91 -15.19 7.91 -36.52
C GLY A 91 -14.72 8.70 -35.28
N LEU A 92 -15.49 9.67 -34.78
CA LEU A 92 -15.17 10.43 -33.59
C LEU A 92 -15.79 9.79 -32.33
N SER A 93 -14.98 9.52 -31.34
CA SER A 93 -15.42 9.08 -30.01
C SER A 93 -14.71 9.85 -28.91
N TYR A 94 -15.43 10.03 -27.80
CA TYR A 94 -14.91 10.61 -26.58
C TYR A 94 -15.10 9.64 -25.45
N ARG A 95 -14.03 9.45 -24.65
CA ARG A 95 -14.06 8.64 -23.44
C ARG A 95 -13.57 9.48 -22.27
N ILE A 96 -14.31 9.45 -21.19
CA ILE A 96 -13.90 9.96 -19.88
C ILE A 96 -13.72 8.78 -18.93
N ASN A 97 -12.60 8.75 -18.22
CA ASN A 97 -12.37 7.83 -17.11
C ASN A 97 -12.20 8.65 -15.84
N TYR A 98 -12.88 8.26 -14.77
CA TYR A 98 -12.65 8.76 -13.42
C TYR A 98 -12.23 7.57 -12.56
N ASN A 99 -11.01 7.60 -12.06
CA ASN A 99 -10.51 6.63 -11.10
C ASN A 99 -10.43 7.27 -9.72
N TYR A 100 -10.90 6.56 -8.72
CA TYR A 100 -10.76 6.93 -7.32
C TYR A 100 -10.20 5.75 -6.53
N THR A 101 -9.09 6.00 -5.83
CA THR A 101 -8.44 5.02 -4.96
C THR A 101 -8.36 5.57 -3.56
N THR A 102 -8.79 4.78 -2.59
CA THR A 102 -8.55 5.05 -1.17
C THR A 102 -7.80 3.87 -0.55
N GLU A 103 -6.82 4.19 0.28
CA GLU A 103 -6.04 3.22 1.03
C GLU A 103 -6.04 3.61 2.51
N VAL A 104 -6.38 2.65 3.37
CA VAL A 104 -6.26 2.77 4.82
C VAL A 104 -5.13 1.86 5.27
N THR A 105 -4.15 2.43 5.95
CA THR A 105 -2.98 1.73 6.49
C THR A 105 -3.06 1.70 8.01
N ASN A 106 -2.94 0.51 8.59
CA ASN A 106 -2.83 0.30 10.03
C ASN A 106 -1.51 -0.43 10.31
N GLN A 107 -0.58 0.27 10.94
CA GLN A 107 0.71 -0.29 11.34
C GLN A 107 0.86 -0.15 12.84
N TYR A 108 1.04 -1.26 13.54
CA TYR A 108 1.29 -1.32 14.97
C TYR A 108 2.51 -2.20 15.18
N ASN A 109 3.47 -1.68 15.93
CA ASN A 109 4.68 -2.43 16.26
C ASN A 109 4.96 -2.28 17.75
N TYR A 110 5.33 -3.37 18.38
CA TYR A 110 5.84 -3.39 19.74
C TYR A 110 7.05 -4.33 19.84
N ASN A 111 8.15 -3.82 20.34
CA ASN A 111 9.35 -4.59 20.59
C ASN A 111 9.85 -4.35 22.03
N GLN A 112 9.79 -5.38 22.85
CA GLN A 112 10.19 -5.30 24.25
C GLN A 112 11.71 -5.16 24.46
N TYR A 113 12.51 -5.47 23.43
CA TYR A 113 13.99 -5.42 23.46
C TYR A 113 14.56 -4.14 22.84
N GLU A 114 13.73 -3.16 22.53
CA GLU A 114 14.13 -1.82 22.08
C GLU A 114 14.03 -0.80 23.22
N ALA A 115 14.37 0.48 22.92
CA ALA A 115 14.41 1.59 23.88
C ALA A 115 15.12 1.25 25.18
N SER A 116 16.34 0.67 25.07
CA SER A 116 17.16 0.23 26.20
C SER A 116 16.51 -0.89 27.04
N GLU A 117 15.81 -1.80 26.35
CA GLU A 117 15.21 -3.02 26.92
C GLU A 117 14.01 -2.78 27.84
N LYS A 118 13.42 -1.61 27.75
CA LYS A 118 12.17 -1.30 28.45
C LYS A 118 10.95 -1.27 27.52
N GLY A 119 11.17 -1.66 26.27
CA GLY A 119 10.15 -1.71 25.24
C GLY A 119 9.95 -0.39 24.49
N GLU A 120 9.65 -0.52 23.22
CA GLU A 120 9.23 0.54 22.32
C GLU A 120 7.96 0.10 21.60
N ALA A 121 6.99 0.99 21.50
CA ALA A 121 5.79 0.75 20.68
C ALA A 121 5.55 1.90 19.72
N SER A 122 5.06 1.57 18.54
CA SER A 122 4.57 2.56 17.58
C SER A 122 3.23 2.14 17.04
N LYS A 123 2.35 3.13 16.85
CA LYS A 123 1.03 2.94 16.23
C LYS A 123 0.85 4.01 15.16
N TYR A 124 0.69 3.59 13.92
CA TYR A 124 0.42 4.48 12.80
C TYR A 124 -0.89 4.09 12.14
N ILE A 125 -1.76 5.09 11.95
CA ILE A 125 -2.98 4.98 11.17
C ILE A 125 -2.92 6.06 10.10
N GLY A 126 -3.01 5.67 8.84
CA GLY A 126 -2.94 6.58 7.72
C GLY A 126 -4.03 6.34 6.69
N ASN A 127 -4.46 7.42 6.05
CA ASN A 127 -5.39 7.39 4.93
C ASN A 127 -4.72 8.04 3.72
N THR A 128 -4.82 7.40 2.57
CA THR A 128 -4.38 7.98 1.30
C THR A 128 -5.56 7.99 0.32
N TYR A 129 -5.73 9.11 -0.34
CA TYR A 129 -6.75 9.33 -1.36
C TYR A 129 -6.05 9.73 -2.66
N TYR A 130 -6.39 9.06 -3.73
CA TYR A 130 -5.92 9.36 -5.07
C TYR A 130 -7.08 9.40 -6.04
N TRP A 131 -7.14 10.42 -6.88
CA TRP A 131 -8.05 10.45 -7.99
C TRP A 131 -7.34 10.83 -9.29
N LEU A 132 -7.86 10.30 -10.38
CA LEU A 132 -7.38 10.54 -11.74
C LEU A 132 -8.58 10.73 -12.65
N VAL A 133 -8.54 11.73 -13.48
CA VAL A 133 -9.49 11.94 -14.59
C VAL A 133 -8.72 11.92 -15.89
N ASP A 134 -9.09 11.05 -16.81
CA ASP A 134 -8.57 11.02 -18.17
C ASP A 134 -9.69 11.32 -19.17
N ASN A 135 -9.40 12.25 -20.07
CA ASN A 135 -10.23 12.59 -21.20
C ASN A 135 -9.52 12.12 -22.46
N ILE A 136 -10.18 11.28 -23.23
CA ILE A 136 -9.60 10.65 -24.41
C ILE A 136 -10.52 10.92 -25.60
N VAL A 137 -10.01 11.59 -26.61
CA VAL A 137 -10.68 11.82 -27.87
C VAL A 137 -10.00 10.97 -28.94
N ASN A 138 -10.76 10.09 -29.58
CA ASN A 138 -10.27 9.27 -30.67
C ASN A 138 -11.01 9.63 -31.94
N TYR A 139 -10.27 9.79 -33.02
CA TYR A 139 -10.80 9.94 -34.37
C TYR A 139 -10.16 8.90 -35.26
N SER A 140 -11.01 8.11 -35.94
CA SER A 140 -10.58 7.09 -36.89
C SER A 140 -11.48 7.11 -38.13
N ASN A 141 -10.92 7.44 -39.26
CA ASN A 141 -11.70 7.50 -40.51
C ASN A 141 -10.84 7.18 -41.75
N THR A 142 -11.49 6.70 -42.79
CA THR A 142 -10.86 6.37 -44.06
C THR A 142 -11.35 7.31 -45.15
N PHE A 143 -10.42 7.94 -45.84
CA PHE A 143 -10.64 8.90 -46.93
C PHE A 143 -10.03 8.32 -48.23
N GLY A 144 -10.83 7.70 -49.04
CA GLY A 144 -10.34 6.99 -50.22
C GLY A 144 -9.37 5.86 -49.83
N ASN A 145 -8.14 5.96 -50.26
CA ASN A 145 -7.07 4.98 -49.93
C ASN A 145 -6.26 5.33 -48.67
N HIS A 146 -6.60 6.42 -47.98
CA HIS A 146 -5.89 6.88 -46.80
C HIS A 146 -6.71 6.62 -45.55
N HIS A 147 -6.08 5.99 -44.54
CA HIS A 147 -6.65 5.78 -43.20
C HIS A 147 -5.98 6.70 -42.22
N LEU A 148 -6.76 7.45 -41.45
CA LEU A 148 -6.27 8.36 -40.42
C LEU A 148 -6.79 7.92 -39.03
N ASP A 149 -5.86 7.66 -38.12
CA ASP A 149 -6.13 7.45 -36.69
C ASP A 149 -5.42 8.55 -35.89
N ALA A 150 -6.19 9.25 -35.06
CA ALA A 150 -5.68 10.27 -34.18
C ALA A 150 -6.26 10.10 -32.77
N THR A 151 -5.40 10.19 -31.75
CA THR A 151 -5.80 10.13 -30.35
C THR A 151 -5.25 11.33 -29.63
N PHE A 152 -6.12 12.05 -28.92
CA PHE A 152 -5.75 13.09 -27.99
C PHE A 152 -6.13 12.67 -26.58
N VAL A 153 -5.18 12.83 -25.62
CA VAL A 153 -5.38 12.48 -24.22
C VAL A 153 -5.03 13.68 -23.35
N TYR A 154 -5.95 14.01 -22.45
CA TYR A 154 -5.71 15.01 -21.40
C TYR A 154 -6.12 14.41 -20.06
N GLY A 155 -5.19 14.37 -19.10
CA GLY A 155 -5.40 13.83 -17.76
C GLY A 155 -5.01 14.81 -16.67
N CYS A 156 -5.69 14.70 -15.53
CA CYS A 156 -5.28 15.35 -14.31
C CYS A 156 -5.50 14.40 -13.12
N ASN A 157 -4.63 14.51 -12.12
CA ASN A 157 -4.69 13.69 -10.93
C ASN A 157 -4.29 14.47 -9.68
N ARG A 158 -4.69 13.94 -8.53
CA ARG A 158 -4.23 14.45 -7.24
C ARG A 158 -4.13 13.30 -6.25
N ARG A 159 -3.05 13.31 -5.47
CA ARG A 159 -2.88 12.45 -4.30
C ARG A 159 -2.86 13.32 -3.05
N SER A 160 -3.58 12.90 -2.03
CA SER A 160 -3.58 13.50 -0.70
C SER A 160 -3.63 12.38 0.33
N GLY A 161 -3.15 12.66 1.52
CA GLY A 161 -3.19 11.71 2.62
C GLY A 161 -2.96 12.43 3.94
N ASP A 162 -3.40 11.78 4.98
CA ASP A 162 -3.20 12.16 6.37
C ASP A 162 -2.87 10.91 7.18
N GLY A 163 -2.24 11.12 8.32
CA GLY A 163 -1.93 10.01 9.22
C GLY A 163 -1.57 10.52 10.61
N THR A 164 -1.77 9.64 11.57
CA THR A 164 -1.41 9.87 12.96
C THR A 164 -0.45 8.79 13.40
N ARG A 165 0.63 9.19 14.07
CA ARG A 165 1.59 8.29 14.68
C ARG A 165 1.68 8.56 16.18
N ALA A 166 1.52 7.52 16.98
CA ALA A 166 1.82 7.53 18.39
C ALA A 166 3.09 6.68 18.63
N LEU A 167 3.95 7.17 19.51
CA LEU A 167 5.16 6.48 19.95
C LEU A 167 5.12 6.36 21.46
N GLY A 168 5.56 5.23 21.99
CA GLY A 168 5.72 4.98 23.41
C GLY A 168 7.02 4.23 23.65
N GLU A 169 7.73 4.62 24.70
CA GLU A 169 9.01 4.03 25.07
C GLU A 169 9.09 3.81 26.57
N GLN A 170 9.98 2.92 27.01
CA GLN A 170 10.33 2.70 28.41
C GLN A 170 9.13 2.31 29.28
N TYR A 171 8.41 1.30 28.86
CA TYR A 171 7.23 0.79 29.58
C TYR A 171 7.59 0.24 30.97
N SER A 172 6.76 0.55 31.94
CA SER A 172 6.84 -0.04 33.28
C SER A 172 6.34 -1.49 33.31
N ASN A 173 5.52 -1.88 32.35
CA ASN A 173 5.01 -3.23 32.18
C ASN A 173 4.96 -3.56 30.67
N THR A 174 5.67 -4.59 30.27
CA THR A 174 5.77 -5.04 28.87
C THR A 174 4.65 -5.99 28.44
N ALA A 175 3.75 -6.38 29.34
CA ALA A 175 2.71 -7.37 29.07
C ALA A 175 1.55 -6.84 28.21
N THR A 176 1.44 -5.53 28.00
CA THR A 176 0.33 -4.91 27.25
C THR A 176 0.61 -4.71 25.77
N GLY A 177 1.84 -4.96 25.30
CA GLY A 177 2.23 -4.74 23.91
C GLY A 177 2.00 -3.29 23.47
N TYR A 178 1.39 -3.12 22.30
CA TYR A 178 1.04 -1.80 21.73
C TYR A 178 -0.37 -1.29 22.13
N ASN A 179 -1.05 -1.96 23.04
CA ASN A 179 -2.40 -1.59 23.53
C ASN A 179 -2.37 -0.58 24.67
#